data_554f7f4847a113cdf29fec9cabebf4bb
#
_entry.id   554f7f4847a113cdf29fec9cabebf4bb
#
_cell.length_a   1.000
_cell.length_b   1.000
_cell.length_c   1.000
_cell.angle_alpha   90.00
_cell.angle_beta   90.00
_cell.angle_gamma   90.00
#
_symmetry.space_group_name_H-M   'P 1'
#
loop_
_entity.id
_entity.type
_entity.pdbx_description
1 polymer ?
#
loop_
_entity_poly.entity_id
_entity_poly.type
_entity_poly.pdbx_seq_one_letter_code
_entity_poly.pdbx_strand_id
1 'polypeptide(L)'
;MRMLAMAMAAFGLTGTALAAGMLKPGDAFPAWKLTDQAGKEVSSTELAGTTYLLWFFPKALSPGCTKEGCTLRDNYTGFEKAGVQVLGVSFDAPATNAKFVKKDHFPFRLLSDTGKTLAVEVGAADSTHRLWARRISYLVGPDGKVLEAYNDVNPSAHAGQVLADLAKLRGAK
;
A
#
# COMPACT_ATOMS: atom_id res chain seq x y z
N MET A 1 -28.43 -2.18 -54.07
CA MET A 1 -27.70 -1.50 -52.95
C MET A 1 -28.05 -2.23 -51.67
N ARG A 2 -27.15 -3.06 -51.14
CA ARG A 2 -27.31 -3.81 -49.88
C ARG A 2 -26.48 -3.10 -48.83
N MET A 3 -27.14 -2.46 -47.88
CA MET A 3 -26.48 -1.90 -46.68
C MET A 3 -26.18 -3.06 -45.69
N LEU A 4 -24.91 -3.26 -45.42
CA LEU A 4 -24.45 -4.19 -44.38
C LEU A 4 -24.39 -3.42 -43.06
N ALA A 5 -25.27 -3.77 -42.14
CA ALA A 5 -25.23 -3.25 -40.78
C ALA A 5 -24.20 -4.03 -39.98
N MET A 6 -23.15 -3.37 -39.54
CA MET A 6 -22.08 -3.92 -38.69
C MET A 6 -22.49 -3.76 -37.21
N ALA A 7 -22.91 -4.86 -36.61
CA ALA A 7 -23.20 -4.90 -35.16
C ALA A 7 -21.89 -4.95 -34.36
N MET A 8 -21.56 -3.89 -33.65
CA MET A 8 -20.50 -3.88 -32.64
C MET A 8 -21.01 -4.59 -31.37
N ALA A 9 -20.56 -5.78 -31.10
CA ALA A 9 -20.76 -6.45 -29.83
C ALA A 9 -19.79 -5.87 -28.79
N ALA A 10 -20.29 -5.06 -27.87
CA ALA A 10 -19.56 -4.63 -26.68
C ALA A 10 -19.45 -5.82 -25.72
N PHE A 11 -18.26 -6.43 -25.65
CA PHE A 11 -17.94 -7.42 -24.65
C PHE A 11 -17.67 -6.69 -23.31
N GLY A 12 -18.71 -6.63 -22.48
CA GLY A 12 -18.58 -6.15 -21.10
C GLY A 12 -17.86 -7.25 -20.27
N LEU A 13 -16.57 -7.07 -19.99
CA LEU A 13 -15.89 -7.85 -18.96
C LEU A 13 -16.41 -7.38 -17.59
N THR A 14 -17.43 -8.08 -17.08
CA THR A 14 -17.76 -8.05 -15.65
C THR A 14 -16.74 -8.93 -14.92
N GLY A 15 -15.61 -8.36 -14.57
CA GLY A 15 -14.63 -9.00 -13.69
C GLY A 15 -15.23 -9.13 -12.29
N THR A 16 -15.69 -10.30 -11.92
CA THR A 16 -15.89 -10.69 -10.52
C THR A 16 -14.50 -10.60 -9.85
N ALA A 17 -14.28 -9.58 -9.02
CA ALA A 17 -13.13 -9.52 -8.15
C ALA A 17 -13.22 -10.66 -7.15
N LEU A 18 -12.60 -11.78 -7.45
CA LEU A 18 -12.26 -12.79 -6.46
C LEU A 18 -11.37 -12.09 -5.44
N ALA A 19 -11.64 -12.29 -4.14
CA ALA A 19 -10.75 -11.85 -3.08
C ALA A 19 -9.35 -12.36 -3.42
N ALA A 20 -8.51 -11.46 -3.91
CA ALA A 20 -7.17 -11.84 -4.33
C ALA A 20 -6.39 -12.18 -3.07
N GLY A 21 -5.68 -13.30 -3.09
CA GLY A 21 -4.68 -13.59 -2.08
C GLY A 21 -3.61 -12.49 -2.08
N MET A 22 -2.69 -12.54 -1.14
CA MET A 22 -1.57 -11.62 -1.10
C MET A 22 -0.77 -11.69 -2.40
N LEU A 23 -0.42 -10.51 -2.96
CA LEU A 23 0.43 -10.39 -4.15
C LEU A 23 1.83 -10.92 -3.87
N LYS A 24 2.52 -11.36 -4.93
CA LYS A 24 3.88 -11.91 -4.89
C LYS A 24 4.87 -11.00 -5.61
N PRO A 25 6.16 -11.11 -5.34
CA PRO A 25 7.19 -10.45 -6.14
C PRO A 25 7.02 -10.74 -7.63
N GLY A 26 7.06 -9.68 -8.45
CA GLY A 26 6.81 -9.69 -9.88
C GLY A 26 5.39 -9.40 -10.32
N ASP A 27 4.39 -9.53 -9.45
CA ASP A 27 3.01 -9.16 -9.75
C ASP A 27 2.88 -7.66 -9.96
N ALA A 28 1.99 -7.24 -10.87
CA ALA A 28 1.63 -5.84 -11.01
C ALA A 28 0.82 -5.39 -9.78
N PHE A 29 1.26 -4.30 -9.13
CA PHE A 29 0.49 -3.71 -8.06
C PHE A 29 -0.69 -2.93 -8.66
N PRO A 30 -1.93 -3.09 -8.16
CA PRO A 30 -3.10 -2.42 -8.74
C PRO A 30 -2.97 -0.90 -8.64
N ALA A 31 -3.62 -0.19 -9.55
CA ALA A 31 -3.75 1.26 -9.46
C ALA A 31 -4.68 1.62 -8.29
N TRP A 32 -4.29 2.64 -7.52
CA TRP A 32 -5.05 3.07 -6.36
C TRP A 32 -5.11 4.58 -6.24
N LYS A 33 -6.12 5.05 -5.51
CA LYS A 33 -6.35 6.44 -5.18
C LYS A 33 -6.98 6.51 -3.79
N LEU A 34 -6.30 7.11 -2.83
CA LEU A 34 -6.70 7.20 -1.43
C LEU A 34 -6.53 8.63 -0.91
N THR A 35 -7.17 8.95 0.20
CA THR A 35 -7.03 10.25 0.87
C THR A 35 -6.01 10.15 1.99
N ASP A 36 -5.07 11.09 2.06
CA ASP A 36 -4.10 11.16 3.15
C ASP A 36 -4.69 11.81 4.43
N GLN A 37 -3.90 11.87 5.49
CA GLN A 37 -4.28 12.45 6.77
C GLN A 37 -4.55 13.97 6.73
N ALA A 38 -4.13 14.66 5.68
CA ALA A 38 -4.41 16.08 5.45
C ALA A 38 -5.67 16.30 4.59
N GLY A 39 -6.35 15.23 4.16
CA GLY A 39 -7.51 15.29 3.27
C GLY A 39 -7.13 15.43 1.79
N LYS A 40 -5.85 15.31 1.45
CA LYS A 40 -5.37 15.36 0.08
C LYS A 40 -5.48 14.00 -0.60
N GLU A 41 -5.95 13.96 -1.83
CA GLU A 41 -5.92 12.76 -2.66
C GLU A 41 -4.48 12.41 -3.07
N VAL A 42 -4.14 11.14 -2.98
CA VAL A 42 -2.86 10.55 -3.36
C VAL A 42 -3.14 9.33 -4.22
N SER A 43 -2.40 9.16 -5.31
CA SER A 43 -2.60 8.04 -6.23
C SER A 43 -1.28 7.33 -6.57
N SER A 44 -1.40 6.09 -7.01
CA SER A 44 -0.25 5.32 -7.52
C SER A 44 0.40 5.98 -8.75
N THR A 45 -0.36 6.76 -9.52
CA THR A 45 0.18 7.49 -10.68
C THR A 45 1.14 8.62 -10.28
N GLU A 46 0.94 9.25 -9.11
CA GLU A 46 1.89 10.24 -8.57
C GLU A 46 3.24 9.61 -8.17
N LEU A 47 3.24 8.31 -7.93
CA LEU A 47 4.40 7.54 -7.50
C LEU A 47 5.09 6.80 -8.66
N ALA A 48 4.61 6.96 -9.89
CA ALA A 48 5.21 6.34 -11.06
C ALA A 48 6.71 6.73 -11.17
N GLY A 49 7.57 5.75 -11.41
CA GLY A 49 9.02 5.95 -11.43
C GLY A 49 9.68 5.99 -10.05
N THR A 50 8.92 5.86 -8.96
CA THR A 50 9.43 5.89 -7.59
C THR A 50 9.21 4.54 -6.90
N THR A 51 10.20 4.06 -6.15
CA THR A 51 10.00 2.92 -5.24
C THR A 51 9.28 3.39 -4.00
N TYR A 52 8.28 2.64 -3.55
CA TYR A 52 7.56 2.96 -2.31
C TYR A 52 7.24 1.72 -1.49
N LEU A 53 7.20 1.90 -0.16
CA LEU A 53 6.70 0.92 0.80
C LEU A 53 5.26 1.28 1.15
N LEU A 54 4.32 0.38 0.87
CA LEU A 54 2.93 0.49 1.29
C LEU A 54 2.72 -0.40 2.52
N TRP A 55 2.60 0.23 3.69
CA TRP A 55 2.48 -0.43 4.98
C TRP A 55 1.02 -0.46 5.42
N PHE A 56 0.35 -1.62 5.28
CA PHE A 56 -1.00 -1.82 5.81
C PHE A 56 -0.94 -2.12 7.30
N PHE A 57 -1.68 -1.34 8.09
CA PHE A 57 -1.75 -1.52 9.53
C PHE A 57 -3.18 -1.60 10.03
N PRO A 58 -3.45 -2.45 11.07
CA PRO A 58 -4.81 -2.70 11.55
C PRO A 58 -5.56 -1.45 12.02
N LYS A 59 -4.95 -0.64 12.89
CA LYS A 59 -5.65 0.47 13.53
C LYS A 59 -4.68 1.55 14.02
N ALA A 60 -4.96 2.79 13.66
CA ALA A 60 -4.23 3.95 14.16
C ALA A 60 -4.23 4.01 15.69
N LEU A 61 -3.12 4.50 16.26
CA LEU A 61 -2.93 4.69 17.70
C LEU A 61 -2.92 3.41 18.55
N SER A 62 -3.02 2.21 17.95
CA SER A 62 -2.89 0.95 18.68
C SER A 62 -1.42 0.66 19.00
N PRO A 63 -1.11 -0.05 20.11
CA PRO A 63 0.27 -0.26 20.54
C PRO A 63 1.18 -0.90 19.50
N GLY A 64 0.72 -1.94 18.80
CA GLY A 64 1.50 -2.61 17.76
C GLY A 64 1.74 -1.74 16.53
N CYS A 65 0.73 -0.96 16.11
CA CYS A 65 0.88 -0.04 14.97
C CYS A 65 1.75 1.17 15.33
N THR A 66 1.66 1.67 16.56
CA THR A 66 2.56 2.71 17.07
C THR A 66 4.01 2.20 17.08
N LYS A 67 4.24 0.99 17.57
CA LYS A 67 5.58 0.38 17.58
C LYS A 67 6.17 0.31 16.17
N GLU A 68 5.40 -0.20 15.20
CA GLU A 68 5.85 -0.35 13.82
C GLU A 68 6.08 1.01 13.13
N GLY A 69 5.12 1.93 13.26
CA GLY A 69 5.24 3.29 12.72
C GLY A 69 6.45 4.03 13.29
N CYS A 70 6.74 3.88 14.59
CA CYS A 70 7.93 4.45 15.21
C CYS A 70 9.22 3.85 14.65
N THR A 71 9.29 2.52 14.40
CA THR A 71 10.49 1.94 13.77
C THR A 71 10.68 2.43 12.33
N LEU A 72 9.59 2.61 11.56
CA LEU A 72 9.67 3.19 10.22
C LEU A 72 10.15 4.65 10.28
N ARG A 73 9.62 5.45 11.22
CA ARG A 73 10.06 6.83 11.47
C ARG A 73 11.55 6.90 11.84
N ASP A 74 11.97 6.12 12.80
CA ASP A 74 13.34 6.14 13.33
C ASP A 74 14.38 5.70 12.28
N ASN A 75 13.96 4.95 11.28
CA ASN A 75 14.77 4.53 10.13
C ASN A 75 14.48 5.33 8.84
N TYR A 76 13.68 6.41 8.92
CA TYR A 76 13.19 7.11 7.75
C TYR A 76 14.30 7.68 6.86
N THR A 77 15.38 8.21 7.46
CA THR A 77 16.56 8.66 6.70
C THR A 77 17.20 7.55 5.86
N GLY A 78 17.11 6.29 6.31
CA GLY A 78 17.53 5.14 5.51
C GLY A 78 16.67 4.94 4.27
N PHE A 79 15.36 5.09 4.40
CA PHE A 79 14.43 5.03 3.26
C PHE A 79 14.65 6.20 2.29
N GLU A 80 14.83 7.41 2.78
CA GLU A 80 15.14 8.58 1.94
C GLU A 80 16.43 8.39 1.14
N LYS A 81 17.52 7.98 1.79
CA LYS A 81 18.79 7.66 1.10
C LYS A 81 18.64 6.55 0.08
N ALA A 82 17.74 5.62 0.34
CA ALA A 82 17.38 4.57 -0.60
C ALA A 82 16.35 5.01 -1.66
N GLY A 83 15.93 6.28 -1.71
CA GLY A 83 14.93 6.77 -2.66
C GLY A 83 13.59 6.05 -2.56
N VAL A 84 13.19 5.64 -1.35
CA VAL A 84 11.94 4.92 -1.08
C VAL A 84 10.99 5.81 -0.30
N GLN A 85 9.78 6.00 -0.81
CA GLN A 85 8.72 6.65 -0.08
C GLN A 85 8.01 5.65 0.84
N VAL A 86 7.78 6.03 2.09
CA VAL A 86 6.99 5.23 3.04
C VAL A 86 5.58 5.79 3.09
N LEU A 87 4.57 4.92 2.97
CA LEU A 87 3.15 5.25 3.04
C LEU A 87 2.44 4.23 3.93
N GLY A 88 1.73 4.69 4.94
CA GLY A 88 0.87 3.82 5.75
C GLY A 88 -0.54 3.77 5.17
N VAL A 89 -1.23 2.64 5.31
CA VAL A 89 -2.62 2.46 4.87
C VAL A 89 -3.43 1.78 5.98
N SER A 90 -4.57 2.35 6.32
CA SER A 90 -5.54 1.75 7.24
C SER A 90 -6.98 2.06 6.84
N PHE A 91 -7.94 1.49 7.57
CA PHE A 91 -9.37 1.80 7.39
C PHE A 91 -9.82 3.00 8.21
N ASP A 92 -8.90 3.57 9.00
CA ASP A 92 -9.20 4.76 9.81
C ASP A 92 -9.48 5.97 8.92
N ALA A 93 -10.36 6.84 9.39
CA ALA A 93 -10.66 8.10 8.71
C ALA A 93 -9.42 9.04 8.71
N PRO A 94 -9.29 9.95 7.73
CA PRO A 94 -8.18 10.89 7.65
C PRO A 94 -7.91 11.64 8.95
N ALA A 95 -8.95 12.07 9.66
CA ALA A 95 -8.81 12.78 10.94
C ALA A 95 -8.18 11.91 12.05
N THR A 96 -8.40 10.59 12.04
CA THR A 96 -7.78 9.66 12.98
C THR A 96 -6.30 9.46 12.62
N ASN A 97 -6.01 9.26 11.34
CA ASN A 97 -4.65 9.19 10.83
C ASN A 97 -3.86 10.49 11.10
N ALA A 98 -4.50 11.67 11.01
CA ALA A 98 -3.88 12.94 11.36
C ALA A 98 -3.46 13.01 12.85
N LYS A 99 -4.30 12.50 13.76
CA LYS A 99 -3.95 12.39 15.18
C LYS A 99 -2.77 11.46 15.41
N PHE A 100 -2.71 10.36 14.67
CA PHE A 100 -1.62 9.40 14.76
C PHE A 100 -0.31 9.99 14.26
N VAL A 101 -0.29 10.61 13.08
CA VAL A 101 0.88 11.35 12.56
C VAL A 101 1.38 12.39 13.54
N LYS A 102 0.46 13.22 14.07
CA LYS A 102 0.82 14.29 15.02
C LYS A 102 1.40 13.74 16.32
N LYS A 103 0.78 12.70 16.89
CA LYS A 103 1.20 12.13 18.18
C LYS A 103 2.59 11.51 18.11
N ASP A 104 2.85 10.76 17.05
CA ASP A 104 4.09 9.96 16.94
C ASP A 104 5.10 10.59 15.97
N HIS A 105 4.83 11.82 15.49
CA HIS A 105 5.71 12.62 14.63
C HIS A 105 6.18 11.88 13.36
N PHE A 106 5.26 11.20 12.68
CA PHE A 106 5.62 10.49 11.44
C PHE A 106 5.97 11.47 10.31
N PRO A 107 7.13 11.30 9.65
CA PRO A 107 7.54 12.13 8.52
C PRO A 107 6.93 11.69 7.18
N PHE A 108 6.07 10.68 7.20
CA PHE A 108 5.44 10.08 6.02
C PHE A 108 3.91 10.15 6.11
N ARG A 109 3.27 9.98 4.95
CA ARG A 109 1.81 10.05 4.84
C ARG A 109 1.12 8.76 5.31
N LEU A 110 -0.02 8.93 5.96
CA LEU A 110 -0.95 7.85 6.27
C LEU A 110 -2.21 8.00 5.40
N LEU A 111 -2.54 6.96 4.67
CA LEU A 111 -3.65 6.91 3.72
C LEU A 111 -4.85 6.19 4.32
N SER A 112 -6.04 6.62 3.94
CA SER A 112 -7.31 6.11 4.46
C SER A 112 -8.04 5.31 3.36
N ASP A 113 -8.01 3.98 3.45
CA ASP A 113 -8.80 3.07 2.61
C ASP A 113 -10.12 2.73 3.32
N THR A 114 -10.95 3.76 3.56
CA THR A 114 -12.24 3.60 4.28
C THR A 114 -13.22 2.70 3.54
N GLY A 115 -13.13 2.63 2.20
CA GLY A 115 -13.89 1.71 1.36
C GLY A 115 -13.33 0.29 1.35
N LYS A 116 -12.10 0.10 1.83
CA LYS A 116 -11.38 -1.18 1.90
C LYS A 116 -11.14 -1.85 0.54
N THR A 117 -11.30 -1.10 -0.53
CA THR A 117 -11.21 -1.61 -1.90
C THR A 117 -9.79 -2.07 -2.21
N LEU A 118 -8.80 -1.22 -1.96
CA LEU A 118 -7.40 -1.58 -2.17
C LEU A 118 -6.99 -2.74 -1.26
N ALA A 119 -7.38 -2.70 0.02
CA ALA A 119 -7.02 -3.76 0.96
C ALA A 119 -7.55 -5.14 0.54
N VAL A 120 -8.77 -5.22 0.01
CA VAL A 120 -9.33 -6.49 -0.50
C VAL A 120 -8.58 -6.93 -1.75
N GLU A 121 -8.29 -6.02 -2.65
CA GLU A 121 -7.61 -6.32 -3.92
C GLU A 121 -6.19 -6.87 -3.72
N VAL A 122 -5.47 -6.38 -2.69
CA VAL A 122 -4.09 -6.81 -2.40
C VAL A 122 -3.98 -7.81 -1.25
N GLY A 123 -5.10 -8.36 -0.77
CA GLY A 123 -5.10 -9.36 0.30
C GLY A 123 -4.82 -8.82 1.71
N ALA A 124 -4.84 -7.49 1.90
CA ALA A 124 -4.80 -6.88 3.23
C ALA A 124 -6.15 -7.01 3.98
N ALA A 125 -7.21 -7.41 3.29
CA ALA A 125 -8.47 -7.87 3.84
C ALA A 125 -9.05 -8.99 2.95
N ASP A 126 -9.87 -9.86 3.53
CA ASP A 126 -10.61 -10.90 2.79
C ASP A 126 -11.95 -10.39 2.25
N SER A 127 -12.46 -9.30 2.84
CA SER A 127 -13.71 -8.66 2.45
C SER A 127 -13.81 -7.23 2.99
N THR A 128 -14.74 -6.45 2.44
CA THR A 128 -15.06 -5.10 2.94
C THR A 128 -15.74 -5.09 4.31
N HIS A 129 -16.17 -6.25 4.82
CA HIS A 129 -16.75 -6.38 6.17
C HIS A 129 -15.69 -6.45 7.29
N ARG A 130 -14.42 -6.62 6.97
CA ARG A 130 -13.34 -6.61 7.98
C ARG A 130 -13.30 -5.29 8.71
N LEU A 131 -13.10 -5.34 10.02
CA LEU A 131 -12.99 -4.13 10.85
C LEU A 131 -11.61 -3.49 10.74
N TRP A 132 -10.57 -4.28 10.48
CA TRP A 132 -9.18 -3.85 10.40
C TRP A 132 -8.44 -4.54 9.27
N ALA A 133 -7.47 -3.84 8.69
CA ALA A 133 -6.53 -4.42 7.75
C ALA A 133 -5.63 -5.46 8.43
N ARG A 134 -5.13 -6.40 7.66
CA ARG A 134 -4.03 -7.26 8.08
C ARG A 134 -2.75 -6.44 8.18
N ARG A 135 -1.80 -6.90 8.99
CA ARG A 135 -0.47 -6.31 9.07
C ARG A 135 0.41 -6.93 7.98
N ILE A 136 0.37 -6.34 6.82
CA ILE A 136 1.17 -6.74 5.65
C ILE A 136 1.78 -5.50 5.01
N SER A 137 2.83 -5.68 4.23
CA SER A 137 3.40 -4.58 3.47
C SER A 137 3.86 -5.02 2.09
N TYR A 138 3.92 -4.06 1.19
CA TYR A 138 4.45 -4.25 -0.15
C TYR A 138 5.53 -3.21 -0.44
N LEU A 139 6.68 -3.68 -0.88
CA LEU A 139 7.67 -2.84 -1.52
C LEU A 139 7.37 -2.87 -3.02
N VAL A 140 7.01 -1.71 -3.58
CA VAL A 140 6.63 -1.58 -4.99
C VAL A 140 7.71 -0.82 -5.74
N GLY A 141 8.13 -1.35 -6.86
CA GLY A 141 9.17 -0.76 -7.71
C GLY A 141 8.68 0.39 -8.58
N PRO A 142 9.62 1.09 -9.24
CA PRO A 142 9.30 2.24 -10.09
C PRO A 142 8.48 1.87 -11.33
N ASP A 143 8.46 0.59 -11.70
CA ASP A 143 7.65 0.03 -12.78
C ASP A 143 6.25 -0.43 -12.33
N GLY A 144 5.88 -0.18 -11.06
CA GLY A 144 4.61 -0.57 -10.48
C GLY A 144 4.49 -2.04 -10.13
N LYS A 145 5.59 -2.81 -10.14
CA LYS A 145 5.59 -4.20 -9.73
C LYS A 145 6.00 -4.38 -8.29
N VAL A 146 5.45 -5.41 -7.64
CA VAL A 146 5.87 -5.84 -6.32
C VAL A 146 7.32 -6.31 -6.38
N LEU A 147 8.19 -5.67 -5.64
CA LEU A 147 9.58 -6.10 -5.44
C LEU A 147 9.68 -7.12 -4.30
N GLU A 148 8.93 -6.86 -3.20
CA GLU A 148 8.88 -7.72 -2.03
C GLU A 148 7.51 -7.60 -1.35
N ALA A 149 7.04 -8.70 -0.73
CA ALA A 149 5.77 -8.78 -0.04
C ALA A 149 5.97 -9.35 1.37
N TYR A 150 5.55 -8.59 2.38
CA TYR A 150 5.75 -8.93 3.78
C TYR A 150 4.42 -9.36 4.41
N ASN A 151 4.33 -10.63 4.77
CA ASN A 151 3.21 -11.16 5.52
C ASN A 151 3.62 -11.36 6.99
N ASP A 152 2.67 -11.16 7.90
CA ASP A 152 2.88 -11.40 9.33
C ASP A 152 4.09 -10.63 9.92
N VAL A 153 4.11 -9.35 9.65
CA VAL A 153 5.21 -8.44 9.96
C VAL A 153 5.44 -8.30 11.47
N ASN A 154 6.70 -8.46 11.90
CA ASN A 154 7.13 -8.09 13.25
C ASN A 154 7.30 -6.56 13.37
N PRO A 155 6.47 -5.86 14.17
CA PRO A 155 6.50 -4.40 14.29
C PRO A 155 7.86 -3.81 14.68
N SER A 156 8.68 -4.57 15.43
CA SER A 156 9.99 -4.09 15.90
C SER A 156 11.11 -4.26 14.88
N ALA A 157 10.95 -5.17 13.92
CA ALA A 157 12.01 -5.52 12.96
C ALA A 157 11.73 -5.05 11.54
N HIS A 158 10.50 -4.61 11.25
CA HIS A 158 10.02 -4.37 9.89
C HIS A 158 10.89 -3.38 9.10
N ALA A 159 11.18 -2.21 9.65
CA ALA A 159 11.98 -1.20 8.95
C ALA A 159 13.36 -1.73 8.56
N GLY A 160 14.04 -2.41 9.49
CA GLY A 160 15.35 -3.02 9.24
C GLY A 160 15.30 -4.13 8.19
N GLN A 161 14.24 -4.96 8.22
CA GLN A 161 14.04 -6.01 7.22
C GLN A 161 13.88 -5.42 5.81
N VAL A 162 13.00 -4.41 5.64
CA VAL A 162 12.78 -3.77 4.34
C VAL A 162 14.06 -3.15 3.80
N LEU A 163 14.83 -2.44 4.63
CA LEU A 163 16.09 -1.83 4.22
C LEU A 163 17.15 -2.88 3.83
N ALA A 164 17.22 -4.01 4.54
CA ALA A 164 18.13 -5.09 4.19
C ALA A 164 17.74 -5.76 2.86
N ASP A 165 16.45 -5.98 2.61
CA ASP A 165 15.97 -6.58 1.37
C ASP A 165 16.16 -5.62 0.17
N LEU A 166 15.95 -4.32 0.37
CA LEU A 166 16.31 -3.29 -0.62
C LEU A 166 17.80 -3.33 -1.01
N ALA A 167 18.69 -3.50 -0.04
CA ALA A 167 20.12 -3.59 -0.30
C ALA A 167 20.46 -4.82 -1.14
N LYS A 168 19.85 -5.98 -0.83
CA LYS A 168 20.02 -7.22 -1.62
C LYS A 168 19.51 -7.06 -3.05
N LEU A 169 18.30 -6.51 -3.23
CA LEU A 169 17.69 -6.30 -4.55
C LEU A 169 18.53 -5.38 -5.44
N ARG A 170 19.28 -4.45 -4.86
CA ARG A 170 20.17 -3.54 -5.58
C ARG A 170 21.55 -4.14 -5.87
N GLY A 171 22.04 -4.98 -4.98
CA GLY A 171 23.32 -5.68 -5.16
C GLY A 171 23.25 -6.86 -6.13
N ALA A 172 22.04 -7.31 -6.50
CA ALA A 172 21.81 -8.41 -7.46
C ALA A 172 21.69 -7.97 -8.93
N LYS A 173 21.94 -6.68 -9.22
CA LYS A 173 21.90 -6.11 -10.59
C LYS A 173 23.28 -5.97 -11.19
#